data_0d79c3746c1f1544c7394455a09c0fca
#
_entry.id   0d79c3746c1f1544c7394455a09c0fca
#
_cell.length_a   1.000
_cell.length_b   1.000
_cell.length_c   1.000
_cell.angle_alpha   90.00
_cell.angle_beta   90.00
_cell.angle_gamma   90.00
#
_symmetry.space_group_name_H-M   'P 1'
#
loop_
_entity.id
_entity.type
_entity.pdbx_description
1 polymer ?
#
loop_
_entity_poly.entity_id
_entity_poly.type
_entity_poly.pdbx_seq_one_letter_code
_entity_poly.pdbx_strand_id
1 'polypeptide(L)'
;MLILAPYDEFFVATSFMRLFWQRLLIMSKDSLSFRESCAAWAGGFFERIRILTADGPGVTRLGYGNEELEVVETCEAIGRELGLEIRYDRAGNLYMTLPGRDRTLPAVLSGSHADSVIMGGNYDGLAGIAAPLAAARWMVQKHVTPPRDFTVVVLRCEEQGCFGATGFLGRVKPEDLNRRFTAQSPTLGELYASRGIDPAPLMSGVPAEPLARIAAFIELHIEQGPVLDSSTFERVGLVSGIVGILMHRKITVKGARAHAGAVPRPFRHDPVKAASQWVSRLEDLWQATLESGQDMTYTVGMMNTPPKSAFNIIPNEVTLSVDIRAIDESLRDSFG
;
A
#
# COMPACT_ATOMS: atom_id res chain seq x y z
N MET A 1 -7.05 3.96 -4.29
CA MET A 1 -8.10 3.08 -3.74
C MET A 1 -9.22 3.94 -3.21
N LEU A 2 -10.44 3.82 -3.71
CA LEU A 2 -11.58 4.57 -3.21
C LEU A 2 -12.31 3.69 -2.19
N ILE A 3 -12.12 3.94 -0.89
CA ILE A 3 -12.89 3.26 0.15
C ILE A 3 -14.11 4.13 0.44
N LEU A 4 -15.29 3.69 -0.01
CA LEU A 4 -16.57 4.31 0.33
C LEU A 4 -17.12 3.64 1.60
N ALA A 5 -17.77 4.44 2.45
CA ALA A 5 -18.47 4.04 3.67
C ALA A 5 -19.62 3.03 3.40
N PRO A 6 -20.29 2.48 4.42
CA PRO A 6 -20.95 1.18 4.39
C PRO A 6 -22.04 0.99 3.32
N TYR A 7 -22.25 -0.25 2.93
CA TYR A 7 -22.90 -0.86 1.78
C TYR A 7 -24.29 -0.34 1.35
N ASP A 8 -24.99 0.46 2.14
CA ASP A 8 -26.40 0.81 1.89
C ASP A 8 -26.62 2.11 1.10
N GLU A 9 -25.56 2.86 0.73
CA GLU A 9 -25.70 4.15 0.01
C GLU A 9 -25.07 4.17 -1.41
N PHE A 10 -24.83 3.03 -2.02
CA PHE A 10 -24.20 2.94 -3.37
C PHE A 10 -25.01 3.63 -4.49
N PHE A 11 -26.31 3.88 -4.31
CA PHE A 11 -27.18 4.50 -5.33
C PHE A 11 -27.07 6.03 -5.39
N VAL A 12 -26.61 6.69 -4.33
CA VAL A 12 -26.51 8.16 -4.29
C VAL A 12 -25.20 8.65 -4.90
N ALA A 13 -24.15 7.84 -4.79
CA ALA A 13 -22.80 8.20 -5.27
C ALA A 13 -22.73 8.34 -6.80
N THR A 14 -23.46 7.54 -7.56
CA THR A 14 -23.44 7.59 -9.04
C THR A 14 -24.07 8.86 -9.61
N SER A 15 -25.13 9.38 -8.99
CA SER A 15 -25.76 10.65 -9.40
C SER A 15 -24.92 11.87 -9.03
N PHE A 16 -24.27 11.84 -7.86
CA PHE A 16 -23.39 12.92 -7.40
C PHE A 16 -22.09 12.97 -8.21
N MET A 17 -21.53 11.82 -8.55
CA MET A 17 -20.36 11.68 -9.43
C MET A 17 -20.67 12.20 -10.85
N ARG A 18 -21.83 11.90 -11.40
CA ARG A 18 -22.23 12.40 -12.73
C ARG A 18 -22.35 13.92 -12.78
N LEU A 19 -22.93 14.55 -11.76
CA LEU A 19 -23.02 16.01 -11.63
C LEU A 19 -21.63 16.66 -11.37
N PHE A 20 -20.77 15.99 -10.60
CA PHE A 20 -19.41 16.44 -10.34
C PHE A 20 -18.57 16.41 -11.63
N TRP A 21 -18.62 15.31 -12.39
CA TRP A 21 -17.93 15.17 -13.67
C TRP A 21 -18.47 16.11 -14.74
N GLN A 22 -19.77 16.35 -14.82
CA GLN A 22 -20.34 17.31 -15.76
C GLN A 22 -19.89 18.75 -15.45
N ARG A 23 -19.74 19.13 -14.19
CA ARG A 23 -19.20 20.45 -13.83
C ARG A 23 -17.68 20.57 -14.04
N LEU A 24 -16.92 19.48 -13.93
CA LEU A 24 -15.49 19.46 -14.27
C LEU A 24 -15.24 19.57 -15.78
N LEU A 25 -16.12 19.03 -16.63
CA LEU A 25 -15.99 19.11 -18.09
C LEU A 25 -16.29 20.51 -18.68
N ILE A 26 -16.92 21.41 -17.91
CA ILE A 26 -17.20 22.80 -18.35
C ILE A 26 -15.98 23.73 -18.16
N MET A 27 -14.87 23.27 -17.58
CA MET A 27 -13.64 24.07 -17.33
C MET A 27 -12.65 24.01 -18.50
N SER A 28 -13.00 24.47 -19.68
CA SER A 28 -12.27 24.16 -20.94
C SER A 28 -10.98 24.94 -21.23
N LYS A 29 -10.67 26.04 -20.55
CA LYS A 29 -9.38 26.75 -20.71
C LYS A 29 -8.53 26.76 -19.43
N ASP A 30 -9.14 26.82 -18.26
CA ASP A 30 -8.44 26.73 -16.97
C ASP A 30 -7.93 25.32 -16.65
N SER A 31 -8.48 24.28 -17.31
CA SER A 31 -8.13 22.89 -17.06
C SER A 31 -6.73 22.48 -17.56
N LEU A 32 -6.25 23.04 -18.67
CA LEU A 32 -4.90 22.78 -19.17
C LEU A 32 -3.86 23.41 -18.26
N SER A 33 -4.05 24.67 -17.86
CA SER A 33 -3.16 25.36 -16.92
C SER A 33 -3.15 24.70 -15.54
N PHE A 34 -4.28 24.15 -15.10
CA PHE A 34 -4.37 23.37 -13.87
C PHE A 34 -3.53 22.09 -13.94
N ARG A 35 -3.73 21.29 -15.00
CA ARG A 35 -3.00 20.02 -15.20
C ARG A 35 -1.50 20.25 -15.29
N GLU A 36 -1.08 21.22 -16.08
CA GLU A 36 0.34 21.56 -16.26
C GLU A 36 0.97 22.04 -14.95
N SER A 37 0.29 22.91 -14.22
CA SER A 37 0.76 23.42 -12.92
C SER A 37 0.85 22.30 -11.86
N CYS A 38 -0.14 21.42 -11.79
CA CYS A 38 -0.12 20.29 -10.86
C CYS A 38 0.95 19.27 -11.23
N ALA A 39 1.11 18.94 -12.51
CA ALA A 39 2.11 17.99 -12.98
C ALA A 39 3.53 18.51 -12.74
N ALA A 40 3.82 19.78 -13.05
CA ALA A 40 5.12 20.39 -12.81
C ALA A 40 5.46 20.42 -11.31
N TRP A 41 4.49 20.79 -10.47
CA TRP A 41 4.68 20.82 -9.02
C TRP A 41 4.90 19.40 -8.46
N ALA A 42 4.09 18.42 -8.86
CA ALA A 42 4.23 17.03 -8.44
C ALA A 42 5.58 16.44 -8.88
N GLY A 43 6.03 16.74 -10.10
CA GLY A 43 7.36 16.35 -10.57
C GLY A 43 8.48 16.89 -9.68
N GLY A 44 8.42 18.16 -9.28
CA GLY A 44 9.37 18.77 -8.34
C GLY A 44 9.30 18.15 -6.95
N PHE A 45 8.09 17.82 -6.46
CA PHE A 45 7.91 17.12 -5.19
C PHE A 45 8.56 15.72 -5.21
N PHE A 46 8.26 14.91 -6.23
CA PHE A 46 8.85 13.59 -6.37
C PHE A 46 10.37 13.61 -6.46
N GLU A 47 10.92 14.55 -7.21
CA GLU A 47 12.38 14.67 -7.35
C GLU A 47 13.04 15.10 -6.04
N ARG A 48 12.43 16.02 -5.30
CA ARG A 48 12.92 16.42 -3.97
C ARG A 48 12.98 15.22 -3.02
N ILE A 49 11.91 14.43 -2.95
CA ILE A 49 11.88 13.25 -2.08
C ILE A 49 12.87 12.19 -2.54
N ARG A 50 12.98 11.97 -3.86
CA ARG A 50 13.97 11.04 -4.43
C ARG A 50 15.39 11.38 -4.00
N ILE A 51 15.77 12.66 -4.04
CA ILE A 51 17.11 13.11 -3.63
C ILE A 51 17.36 12.86 -2.15
N LEU A 52 16.35 13.11 -1.29
CA LEU A 52 16.47 12.91 0.16
C LEU A 52 16.59 11.44 0.57
N THR A 53 16.01 10.52 -0.21
CA THR A 53 15.82 9.13 0.20
C THR A 53 16.39 8.11 -0.78
N ALA A 54 17.30 8.56 -1.68
CA ALA A 54 17.93 7.70 -2.68
C ALA A 54 18.73 6.58 -2.05
N ASP A 55 18.57 5.35 -2.54
CA ASP A 55 19.29 4.16 -2.13
C ASP A 55 19.56 3.28 -3.36
N GLY A 56 20.78 3.38 -3.88
CA GLY A 56 21.15 2.69 -5.11
C GLY A 56 20.25 3.07 -6.31
N PRO A 57 19.63 2.09 -6.97
CA PRO A 57 18.71 2.36 -8.10
C PRO A 57 17.31 2.80 -7.67
N GLY A 58 16.99 2.75 -6.38
CA GLY A 58 15.67 3.04 -5.82
C GLY A 58 15.70 4.07 -4.71
N VAL A 59 14.73 4.00 -3.86
CA VAL A 59 14.62 4.78 -2.61
C VAL A 59 14.35 3.84 -1.43
N THR A 60 14.78 4.24 -0.23
CA THR A 60 14.49 3.50 1.00
C THR A 60 13.99 4.45 2.07
N ARG A 61 12.76 4.24 2.54
CA ARG A 61 12.07 5.02 3.57
C ARG A 61 11.34 4.08 4.52
N LEU A 62 12.09 3.37 5.35
CA LEU A 62 11.46 2.41 6.27
C LEU A 62 10.54 3.11 7.26
N GLY A 63 9.41 2.50 7.53
CA GLY A 63 8.39 3.02 8.42
C GLY A 63 8.92 3.41 9.80
N TYR A 64 8.56 4.60 10.27
CA TYR A 64 9.07 5.26 11.47
C TYR A 64 10.59 5.50 11.47
N GLY A 65 11.28 5.25 10.35
CA GLY A 65 12.68 5.59 10.13
C GLY A 65 12.91 7.10 9.93
N ASN A 66 14.17 7.49 9.76
CA ASN A 66 14.53 8.90 9.56
C ASN A 66 14.12 9.39 8.18
N GLU A 67 14.32 8.59 7.15
CA GLU A 67 14.01 8.91 5.76
C GLU A 67 12.50 9.10 5.55
N GLU A 68 11.66 8.26 6.19
CA GLU A 68 10.21 8.48 6.21
C GLU A 68 9.84 9.77 6.95
N LEU A 69 10.50 10.05 8.09
CA LEU A 69 10.27 11.29 8.84
C LEU A 69 10.59 12.54 8.00
N GLU A 70 11.67 12.54 7.24
CA GLU A 70 12.04 13.63 6.33
C GLU A 70 10.95 13.91 5.28
N VAL A 71 10.28 12.85 4.78
CA VAL A 71 9.12 13.00 3.89
C VAL A 71 7.95 13.65 4.60
N VAL A 72 7.63 13.19 5.81
CA VAL A 72 6.53 13.74 6.62
C VAL A 72 6.79 15.22 6.93
N GLU A 73 7.99 15.57 7.36
CA GLU A 73 8.40 16.97 7.64
C GLU A 73 8.37 17.84 6.37
N THR A 74 8.76 17.28 5.23
CA THR A 74 8.64 17.98 3.95
C THR A 74 7.18 18.26 3.61
N CYS A 75 6.27 17.29 3.79
CA CYS A 75 4.84 17.49 3.59
C CYS A 75 4.26 18.50 4.57
N GLU A 76 4.66 18.45 5.84
CA GLU A 76 4.25 19.43 6.85
C GLU A 76 4.66 20.86 6.46
N ALA A 77 5.91 21.05 6.03
CA ALA A 77 6.41 22.35 5.59
C ALA A 77 5.57 22.89 4.42
N ILE A 78 5.26 22.06 3.42
CA ILE A 78 4.38 22.41 2.30
C ILE A 78 2.97 22.78 2.81
N GLY A 79 2.41 21.99 3.73
CA GLY A 79 1.10 22.28 4.32
C GLY A 79 1.08 23.65 5.05
N ARG A 80 2.12 23.96 5.81
CA ARG A 80 2.29 25.26 6.49
C ARG A 80 2.43 26.43 5.52
N GLU A 81 3.22 26.26 4.45
CA GLU A 81 3.35 27.26 3.37
C GLU A 81 2.02 27.56 2.69
N LEU A 82 1.16 26.54 2.55
CA LEU A 82 -0.18 26.66 1.99
C LEU A 82 -1.22 27.22 2.98
N GLY A 83 -0.86 27.41 4.25
CA GLY A 83 -1.77 27.85 5.30
C GLY A 83 -2.76 26.79 5.75
N LEU A 84 -2.46 25.51 5.57
CA LEU A 84 -3.28 24.41 6.07
C LEU A 84 -3.14 24.25 7.58
N GLU A 85 -4.19 23.81 8.25
CA GLU A 85 -4.15 23.44 9.67
C GLU A 85 -3.42 22.11 9.83
N ILE A 86 -2.36 22.09 10.62
CA ILE A 86 -1.50 20.92 10.83
C ILE A 86 -1.88 20.20 12.11
N ARG A 87 -2.05 18.89 12.04
CA ARG A 87 -2.31 18.01 13.18
C ARG A 87 -1.61 16.67 12.98
N TYR A 88 -1.14 16.09 14.07
CA TYR A 88 -0.71 14.68 14.14
C TYR A 88 -1.71 13.89 14.97
N ASP A 89 -1.94 12.63 14.58
CA ASP A 89 -2.64 11.70 15.45
C ASP A 89 -1.65 10.97 16.37
N ARG A 90 -2.19 10.11 17.23
CA ARG A 90 -1.41 9.33 18.18
C ARG A 90 -0.50 8.26 17.56
N ALA A 91 -0.73 7.87 16.29
CA ALA A 91 0.14 7.00 15.53
C ALA A 91 1.24 7.77 14.77
N GLY A 92 1.26 9.10 14.87
CA GLY A 92 2.20 9.97 14.17
C GLY A 92 1.84 10.20 12.71
N ASN A 93 0.63 9.89 12.27
CA ASN A 93 0.14 10.27 10.95
C ASN A 93 -0.09 11.77 10.90
N LEU A 94 0.31 12.40 9.79
CA LEU A 94 0.15 13.85 9.58
C LEU A 94 -1.17 14.15 8.86
N TYR A 95 -1.90 15.13 9.36
CA TYR A 95 -3.12 15.68 8.78
C TYR A 95 -2.93 17.15 8.47
N MET A 96 -3.23 17.56 7.24
CA MET A 96 -3.12 18.93 6.74
C MET A 96 -4.47 19.35 6.20
N THR A 97 -5.22 20.16 6.94
CA THR A 97 -6.61 20.48 6.65
C THR A 97 -6.74 21.86 6.00
N LEU A 98 -7.37 21.90 4.83
CA LEU A 98 -7.94 23.11 4.25
C LEU A 98 -9.36 23.27 4.79
N PRO A 99 -9.63 24.31 5.63
CA PRO A 99 -10.93 24.51 6.24
C PRO A 99 -12.05 24.67 5.21
N GLY A 100 -13.15 24.00 5.45
CA GLY A 100 -14.37 24.13 4.67
C GLY A 100 -15.25 25.28 5.13
N ARG A 101 -16.28 25.58 4.32
CA ARG A 101 -17.31 26.58 4.68
C ARG A 101 -18.17 26.13 5.86
N ASP A 102 -18.44 24.84 5.96
CA ASP A 102 -19.16 24.22 7.07
C ASP A 102 -18.30 23.14 7.71
N ARG A 103 -17.68 23.47 8.84
CA ARG A 103 -16.79 22.59 9.62
C ARG A 103 -17.56 21.61 10.52
N THR A 104 -18.88 21.70 10.57
CA THR A 104 -19.73 20.73 11.29
C THR A 104 -19.93 19.46 10.49
N LEU A 105 -19.81 19.54 9.16
CA LEU A 105 -19.91 18.40 8.27
C LEU A 105 -18.69 17.46 8.42
N PRO A 106 -18.87 16.14 8.22
CA PRO A 106 -17.77 15.21 8.14
C PRO A 106 -16.79 15.59 7.01
N ALA A 107 -15.49 15.48 7.28
CA ALA A 107 -14.42 15.85 6.36
C ALA A 107 -14.26 14.88 5.20
N VAL A 108 -13.73 15.35 4.07
CA VAL A 108 -13.17 14.50 3.02
C VAL A 108 -11.66 14.40 3.25
N LEU A 109 -11.18 13.19 3.43
CA LEU A 109 -9.77 12.87 3.57
C LEU A 109 -9.21 12.33 2.25
N SER A 110 -7.99 12.73 1.90
CA SER A 110 -7.27 12.12 0.78
C SER A 110 -5.79 12.04 1.11
N GLY A 111 -5.15 10.93 0.80
CA GLY A 111 -3.76 10.70 1.15
C GLY A 111 -3.32 9.28 0.87
N SER A 112 -2.10 8.97 1.28
CA SER A 112 -1.48 7.66 1.25
C SER A 112 -0.29 7.64 2.21
N HIS A 113 0.65 6.71 2.04
CA HIS A 113 1.78 6.50 2.95
C HIS A 113 3.07 7.19 2.49
N ALA A 114 3.95 7.47 3.47
CA ALA A 114 5.23 8.12 3.25
C ALA A 114 6.40 7.13 3.08
N ASP A 115 6.27 5.94 3.64
CA ASP A 115 7.31 4.92 3.62
C ASP A 115 7.45 4.21 2.27
N SER A 116 8.46 3.40 2.13
CA SER A 116 8.71 2.53 0.98
C SER A 116 9.38 1.23 1.44
N VAL A 117 9.37 0.23 0.58
CA VAL A 117 10.26 -0.93 0.72
C VAL A 117 11.71 -0.53 0.46
N ILE A 118 12.67 -1.39 0.82
CA ILE A 118 14.10 -1.20 0.54
C ILE A 118 14.34 -1.18 -0.96
N MET A 119 15.06 -0.18 -1.46
CA MET A 119 15.32 0.07 -2.88
C MET A 119 14.03 0.04 -3.72
N GLY A 120 12.93 0.56 -3.13
CA GLY A 120 11.61 0.60 -3.74
C GLY A 120 11.45 1.69 -4.79
N GLY A 121 10.24 1.75 -5.37
CA GLY A 121 9.81 2.81 -6.28
C GLY A 121 9.59 4.13 -5.55
N ASN A 122 9.88 5.25 -6.22
CA ASN A 122 9.71 6.56 -5.62
C ASN A 122 8.23 7.02 -5.58
N TYR A 123 7.38 6.46 -6.43
CA TYR A 123 6.01 6.96 -6.61
C TYR A 123 4.98 6.29 -5.72
N ASP A 124 5.29 5.08 -5.25
CA ASP A 124 4.43 4.32 -4.36
C ASP A 124 4.20 5.08 -3.05
N GLY A 125 2.95 5.16 -2.62
CA GLY A 125 2.49 6.01 -1.53
C GLY A 125 2.56 7.52 -1.86
N LEU A 126 3.72 8.00 -2.35
CA LEU A 126 3.91 9.42 -2.62
C LEU A 126 2.95 9.98 -3.67
N ALA A 127 2.52 9.20 -4.66
CA ALA A 127 1.52 9.66 -5.63
C ALA A 127 0.20 10.02 -4.94
N GLY A 128 -0.20 9.20 -3.96
CA GLY A 128 -1.39 9.43 -3.16
C GLY A 128 -1.28 10.60 -2.17
N ILE A 129 -0.07 11.06 -1.86
CA ILE A 129 0.18 12.28 -1.08
C ILE A 129 0.27 13.49 -2.02
N ALA A 130 0.98 13.38 -3.13
CA ALA A 130 1.20 14.48 -4.06
C ALA A 130 -0.10 14.98 -4.68
N ALA A 131 -1.01 14.07 -5.05
CA ALA A 131 -2.27 14.42 -5.70
C ALA A 131 -3.16 15.33 -4.84
N PRO A 132 -3.50 14.98 -3.57
CA PRO A 132 -4.31 15.85 -2.72
C PRO A 132 -3.57 17.13 -2.29
N LEU A 133 -2.24 17.12 -2.14
CA LEU A 133 -1.46 18.33 -1.89
C LEU A 133 -1.53 19.28 -3.09
N ALA A 134 -1.42 18.78 -4.32
CA ALA A 134 -1.58 19.58 -5.52
C ALA A 134 -3.01 20.16 -5.63
N ALA A 135 -4.03 19.38 -5.25
CA ALA A 135 -5.41 19.84 -5.22
C ALA A 135 -5.62 20.94 -4.16
N ALA A 136 -5.09 20.76 -2.94
CA ALA A 136 -5.15 21.77 -1.87
C ALA A 136 -4.44 23.05 -2.30
N ARG A 137 -3.23 22.94 -2.85
CA ARG A 137 -2.46 24.06 -3.40
C ARG A 137 -3.27 24.84 -4.45
N TRP A 138 -3.89 24.14 -5.39
CA TRP A 138 -4.72 24.77 -6.40
C TRP A 138 -5.92 25.50 -5.78
N MET A 139 -6.63 24.87 -4.84
CA MET A 139 -7.76 25.50 -4.15
C MET A 139 -7.33 26.78 -3.43
N VAL A 140 -6.20 26.74 -2.72
CA VAL A 140 -5.63 27.93 -2.05
C VAL A 140 -5.29 29.03 -3.06
N GLN A 141 -4.59 28.70 -4.15
CA GLN A 141 -4.20 29.68 -5.18
C GLN A 141 -5.39 30.30 -5.92
N LYS A 142 -6.47 29.56 -6.07
CA LYS A 142 -7.71 30.03 -6.72
C LYS A 142 -8.73 30.59 -5.71
N HIS A 143 -8.37 30.70 -4.44
CA HIS A 143 -9.27 31.15 -3.37
C HIS A 143 -10.58 30.36 -3.30
N VAL A 144 -10.49 29.05 -3.58
CA VAL A 144 -11.62 28.10 -3.49
C VAL A 144 -11.71 27.56 -2.07
N THR A 145 -12.79 27.86 -1.38
CA THR A 145 -13.11 27.25 -0.09
C THR A 145 -14.01 26.03 -0.32
N PRO A 146 -13.58 24.81 0.06
CA PRO A 146 -14.42 23.63 -0.10
C PRO A 146 -15.68 23.67 0.76
N PRO A 147 -16.74 22.93 0.44
CA PRO A 147 -17.98 22.96 1.23
C PRO A 147 -17.81 22.38 2.64
N ARG A 148 -16.89 21.47 2.86
CA ARG A 148 -16.50 20.83 4.13
C ARG A 148 -14.98 20.77 4.22
N ASP A 149 -14.43 20.42 5.36
CA ASP A 149 -13.00 20.26 5.51
C ASP A 149 -12.45 19.26 4.47
N PHE A 150 -11.38 19.67 3.79
CA PHE A 150 -10.57 18.81 2.92
C PHE A 150 -9.23 18.59 3.61
N THR A 151 -8.93 17.35 3.95
CA THR A 151 -7.75 16.99 4.72
C THR A 151 -6.83 16.09 3.92
N VAL A 152 -5.60 16.53 3.72
CA VAL A 152 -4.53 15.69 3.19
C VAL A 152 -3.95 14.87 4.33
N VAL A 153 -3.84 13.56 4.14
CA VAL A 153 -3.32 12.62 5.14
C VAL A 153 -2.02 12.00 4.65
N VAL A 154 -1.01 11.97 5.53
CA VAL A 154 0.24 11.24 5.31
C VAL A 154 0.29 10.14 6.36
N LEU A 155 0.06 8.90 5.91
CA LEU A 155 0.12 7.72 6.74
C LEU A 155 1.56 7.25 6.93
N ARG A 156 1.83 6.62 8.07
CA ARG A 156 3.14 6.09 8.45
C ARG A 156 3.15 4.57 8.30
N CYS A 157 4.29 4.04 7.83
CA CYS A 157 4.62 2.62 7.95
C CYS A 157 3.53 1.69 7.37
N GLU A 158 3.14 1.90 6.13
CA GLU A 158 2.18 1.05 5.41
C GLU A 158 2.83 -0.26 4.96
N GLU A 159 3.96 -0.16 4.27
CA GLU A 159 4.66 -1.25 3.60
C GLU A 159 5.09 -2.39 4.55
N GLN A 160 5.37 -2.05 5.81
CA GLN A 160 5.79 -3.03 6.79
C GLN A 160 4.62 -3.58 7.61
N GLY A 161 3.39 -3.16 7.35
CA GLY A 161 2.20 -3.73 8.00
C GLY A 161 1.11 -2.75 8.35
N CYS A 162 0.95 -1.65 7.61
CA CYS A 162 -0.11 -0.64 7.77
C CYS A 162 -0.17 -0.05 9.19
N PHE A 163 0.98 0.14 9.86
CA PHE A 163 1.00 0.49 11.28
C PHE A 163 0.48 1.91 11.58
N GLY A 164 0.58 2.84 10.63
CA GLY A 164 -0.07 4.14 10.74
C GLY A 164 -1.59 4.01 10.77
N ALA A 165 -2.16 3.28 9.82
CA ALA A 165 -3.61 3.07 9.71
C ALA A 165 -4.17 2.20 10.85
N THR A 166 -3.48 1.10 11.21
CA THR A 166 -3.90 0.25 12.35
C THR A 166 -3.79 0.99 13.67
N GLY A 167 -2.76 1.85 13.83
CA GLY A 167 -2.61 2.73 14.98
C GLY A 167 -3.71 3.78 15.08
N PHE A 168 -4.09 4.41 13.95
CA PHE A 168 -5.27 5.28 13.90
C PHE A 168 -6.53 4.57 14.39
N LEU A 169 -6.74 3.31 13.98
CA LEU A 169 -7.89 2.51 14.38
C LEU A 169 -7.80 1.93 15.80
N GLY A 170 -6.66 2.08 16.48
CA GLY A 170 -6.41 1.48 17.79
C GLY A 170 -6.25 -0.05 17.75
N ARG A 171 -5.85 -0.61 16.61
CA ARG A 171 -5.83 -2.07 16.33
C ARG A 171 -4.42 -2.67 16.24
N VAL A 172 -3.39 -1.95 16.64
CA VAL A 172 -2.03 -2.51 16.78
C VAL A 172 -2.10 -3.62 17.85
N LYS A 173 -1.44 -4.73 17.59
CA LYS A 173 -1.43 -5.86 18.52
C LYS A 173 -0.17 -5.83 19.38
N PRO A 174 -0.21 -6.33 20.64
CA PRO A 174 0.98 -6.37 21.50
C PRO A 174 2.17 -7.09 20.87
N GLU A 175 1.92 -8.18 20.13
CA GLU A 175 2.96 -8.93 19.43
C GLU A 175 3.63 -8.13 18.30
N ASP A 176 2.94 -7.16 17.69
CA ASP A 176 3.52 -6.32 16.63
C ASP A 176 4.67 -5.46 17.14
N LEU A 177 4.66 -5.08 18.42
CA LEU A 177 5.73 -4.28 19.02
C LEU A 177 7.11 -4.95 18.94
N ASN A 178 7.14 -6.28 18.83
CA ASN A 178 8.37 -7.05 18.69
C ASN A 178 8.80 -7.26 17.23
N ARG A 179 8.02 -6.78 16.25
CA ARG A 179 8.36 -6.93 14.83
C ARG A 179 9.55 -6.08 14.46
N ARG A 180 10.45 -6.67 13.67
CA ARG A 180 11.55 -5.98 12.98
C ARG A 180 11.27 -5.98 11.48
N PHE A 181 11.56 -4.89 10.82
CA PHE A 181 11.35 -4.75 9.37
C PHE A 181 12.49 -5.36 8.55
N THR A 182 13.68 -5.35 9.13
CA THR A 182 14.86 -6.09 8.66
C THR A 182 15.50 -6.82 9.85
N ALA A 183 16.42 -7.73 9.58
CA ALA A 183 17.14 -8.44 10.66
C ALA A 183 17.92 -7.48 11.60
N GLN A 184 18.32 -6.32 11.10
CA GLN A 184 19.12 -5.32 11.81
C GLN A 184 18.29 -4.11 12.28
N SER A 185 17.03 -3.94 11.81
CA SER A 185 16.23 -2.80 12.23
C SER A 185 15.84 -2.88 13.72
N PRO A 186 15.58 -1.75 14.37
CA PRO A 186 14.88 -1.74 15.64
C PRO A 186 13.54 -2.46 15.55
N THR A 187 12.98 -2.85 16.68
CA THR A 187 11.59 -3.33 16.76
C THR A 187 10.62 -2.17 16.58
N LEU A 188 9.36 -2.47 16.22
CA LEU A 188 8.31 -1.44 16.11
C LEU A 188 8.15 -0.67 17.44
N GLY A 189 8.22 -1.36 18.58
CA GLY A 189 8.15 -0.71 19.90
C GLY A 189 9.31 0.25 20.15
N GLU A 190 10.54 -0.14 19.75
CA GLU A 190 11.72 0.75 19.84
C GLU A 190 11.59 1.95 18.87
N LEU A 191 11.02 1.76 17.68
CA LEU A 191 10.74 2.84 16.73
C LEU A 191 9.68 3.80 17.29
N TYR A 192 8.59 3.31 17.85
CA TYR A 192 7.59 4.15 18.53
C TYR A 192 8.22 4.97 19.66
N ALA A 193 9.01 4.34 20.53
CA ALA A 193 9.69 5.04 21.62
C ALA A 193 10.63 6.15 21.08
N SER A 194 11.37 5.90 20.01
CA SER A 194 12.26 6.88 19.38
C SER A 194 11.52 8.09 18.79
N ARG A 195 10.22 7.93 18.49
CA ARG A 195 9.34 8.99 17.96
C ARG A 195 8.42 9.58 19.00
N GLY A 196 8.56 9.20 20.28
CA GLY A 196 7.70 9.67 21.37
C GLY A 196 6.24 9.18 21.25
N ILE A 197 6.01 8.09 20.54
CA ILE A 197 4.68 7.48 20.34
C ILE A 197 4.41 6.51 21.50
N ASP A 198 3.34 6.76 22.26
CA ASP A 198 2.83 5.82 23.26
C ASP A 198 2.03 4.72 22.55
N PRO A 199 2.43 3.44 22.66
CA PRO A 199 1.71 2.35 22.03
C PRO A 199 0.36 2.03 22.71
N ALA A 200 0.12 2.39 23.96
CA ALA A 200 -1.08 2.01 24.69
C ALA A 200 -2.39 2.48 24.00
N PRO A 201 -2.52 3.76 23.57
CA PRO A 201 -3.70 4.18 22.82
C PRO A 201 -3.85 3.47 21.45
N LEU A 202 -2.73 3.05 20.82
CA LEU A 202 -2.75 2.38 19.52
C LEU A 202 -3.30 0.96 19.59
N MET A 203 -3.40 0.39 20.78
CA MET A 203 -3.92 -0.95 21.08
C MET A 203 -5.30 -0.92 21.76
N SER A 204 -5.92 0.25 21.88
CA SER A 204 -7.15 0.45 22.67
C SER A 204 -8.43 -0.06 22.04
N GLY A 205 -8.43 -0.43 20.76
CA GLY A 205 -9.63 -0.72 19.98
C GLY A 205 -10.47 0.52 19.60
N VAL A 206 -10.02 1.72 20.00
CA VAL A 206 -10.74 2.98 19.76
C VAL A 206 -10.02 3.77 18.68
N PRO A 207 -10.68 4.21 17.60
CA PRO A 207 -10.06 5.08 16.58
C PRO A 207 -9.56 6.40 17.17
N ALA A 208 -8.53 6.99 16.56
CA ALA A 208 -7.95 8.28 16.98
C ALA A 208 -8.96 9.44 16.89
N GLU A 209 -9.93 9.32 16.01
CA GLU A 209 -11.10 10.19 15.94
C GLU A 209 -12.34 9.38 15.52
N PRO A 210 -13.56 9.85 15.82
CA PRO A 210 -14.79 9.15 15.42
C PRO A 210 -14.89 9.01 13.90
N LEU A 211 -15.07 7.78 13.41
CA LEU A 211 -15.18 7.50 11.97
C LEU A 211 -16.33 8.26 11.31
N ALA A 212 -17.40 8.57 12.05
CA ALA A 212 -18.52 9.40 11.58
C ALA A 212 -18.11 10.86 11.21
N ARG A 213 -16.92 11.30 11.63
CA ARG A 213 -16.34 12.59 11.22
C ARG A 213 -15.66 12.55 9.85
N ILE A 214 -15.58 11.38 9.24
CA ILE A 214 -14.99 11.14 7.92
C ILE A 214 -16.11 10.81 6.95
N ALA A 215 -16.36 11.71 5.98
CA ALA A 215 -17.37 11.49 4.94
C ALA A 215 -16.88 10.54 3.85
N ALA A 216 -15.60 10.64 3.50
CA ALA A 216 -14.92 9.79 2.53
C ALA A 216 -13.42 9.82 2.74
N PHE A 217 -12.75 8.73 2.41
CA PHE A 217 -11.31 8.66 2.22
C PHE A 217 -11.01 8.29 0.77
N ILE A 218 -10.18 9.10 0.11
CA ILE A 218 -9.82 8.92 -1.30
C ILE A 218 -8.32 8.74 -1.36
N GLU A 219 -7.88 7.61 -1.90
CA GLU A 219 -6.47 7.34 -2.13
C GLU A 219 -6.20 7.16 -3.63
N LEU A 220 -5.29 7.97 -4.18
CA LEU A 220 -4.71 7.71 -5.48
C LEU A 220 -3.53 6.77 -5.26
N HIS A 221 -3.56 5.62 -5.92
CA HIS A 221 -2.48 4.65 -5.88
C HIS A 221 -1.94 4.40 -7.27
N ILE A 222 -0.64 4.17 -7.42
CA ILE A 222 -0.08 3.67 -8.67
C ILE A 222 -0.57 2.25 -8.92
N GLU A 223 -0.70 1.84 -10.18
CA GLU A 223 -1.20 0.50 -10.52
C GLU A 223 -0.26 -0.62 -10.04
N GLN A 224 1.03 -0.38 -10.00
CA GLN A 224 2.08 -1.39 -9.76
C GLN A 224 2.05 -2.53 -10.78
N GLY A 225 1.48 -2.29 -11.94
CA GLY A 225 1.31 -3.26 -13.01
C GLY A 225 1.23 -2.59 -14.38
N PRO A 226 1.11 -3.36 -15.48
CA PRO A 226 1.19 -2.84 -16.84
C PRO A 226 -0.17 -2.56 -17.50
N VAL A 227 -1.29 -2.82 -16.85
CA VAL A 227 -2.62 -2.83 -17.50
C VAL A 227 -3.03 -1.44 -17.94
N LEU A 228 -2.98 -0.46 -17.03
CA LEU A 228 -3.29 0.93 -17.36
C LEU A 228 -2.22 1.58 -18.22
N ASP A 229 -0.94 1.21 -18.03
CA ASP A 229 0.15 1.72 -18.85
C ASP A 229 0.08 1.22 -20.31
N SER A 230 -0.34 -0.04 -20.50
CA SER A 230 -0.55 -0.62 -21.82
C SER A 230 -1.85 -0.17 -22.50
N SER A 231 -2.80 0.41 -21.75
CA SER A 231 -4.05 0.90 -22.30
C SER A 231 -3.84 2.15 -23.17
N THR A 232 -4.53 2.21 -24.30
CA THR A 232 -4.53 3.38 -25.19
C THR A 232 -5.55 4.43 -24.77
N PHE A 233 -6.49 4.09 -23.88
CA PHE A 233 -7.64 4.94 -23.53
C PHE A 233 -7.70 5.24 -22.03
N GLU A 234 -7.58 4.24 -21.18
CA GLU A 234 -7.68 4.39 -19.74
C GLU A 234 -6.32 4.64 -19.10
N ARG A 235 -6.20 5.74 -18.39
CA ARG A 235 -5.00 6.10 -17.61
C ARG A 235 -5.27 6.10 -16.11
N VAL A 236 -6.53 5.96 -15.71
CA VAL A 236 -7.00 5.92 -14.32
C VAL A 236 -8.12 4.91 -14.22
N GLY A 237 -8.04 4.03 -13.24
CA GLY A 237 -9.07 3.05 -12.89
C GLY A 237 -9.72 3.37 -11.54
N LEU A 238 -10.97 2.96 -11.38
CA LEU A 238 -11.61 2.89 -10.06
C LEU A 238 -11.49 1.45 -9.55
N VAL A 239 -10.94 1.30 -8.36
CA VAL A 239 -10.79 -0.02 -7.72
C VAL A 239 -12.16 -0.49 -7.26
N SER A 240 -12.62 -1.63 -7.76
CA SER A 240 -13.91 -2.25 -7.40
C SER A 240 -13.86 -3.07 -6.12
N GLY A 241 -12.67 -3.47 -5.69
CA GLY A 241 -12.46 -4.24 -4.46
C GLY A 241 -10.98 -4.34 -4.12
N ILE A 242 -10.68 -4.60 -2.85
CA ILE A 242 -9.33 -4.87 -2.37
C ILE A 242 -9.15 -6.37 -2.30
N VAL A 243 -8.09 -6.87 -2.92
CA VAL A 243 -7.76 -8.29 -2.87
C VAL A 243 -7.34 -8.70 -1.46
N GLY A 244 -7.95 -9.76 -0.94
CA GLY A 244 -7.49 -10.43 0.27
C GLY A 244 -6.19 -11.19 0.00
N ILE A 245 -5.32 -11.29 1.00
CA ILE A 245 -4.00 -11.94 0.91
C ILE A 245 -3.96 -13.16 1.83
N LEU A 246 -3.49 -14.29 1.28
CA LEU A 246 -3.12 -15.48 2.05
C LEU A 246 -1.65 -15.80 1.78
N MET A 247 -0.82 -15.76 2.80
CA MET A 247 0.62 -15.98 2.67
C MET A 247 1.06 -17.23 3.41
N HIS A 248 1.63 -18.17 2.68
CA HIS A 248 2.40 -19.27 3.24
C HIS A 248 3.89 -18.90 3.21
N ARG A 249 4.38 -18.35 4.32
CA ARG A 249 5.79 -17.87 4.40
C ARG A 249 6.81 -18.98 4.30
N LYS A 250 6.43 -20.22 4.66
CA LYS A 250 7.30 -21.39 4.61
C LYS A 250 6.48 -22.66 4.45
N ILE A 251 6.53 -23.22 3.25
CA ILE A 251 6.07 -24.59 2.96
C ILE A 251 7.32 -25.45 2.88
N THR A 252 7.32 -26.63 3.50
CA THR A 252 8.47 -27.53 3.46
C THR A 252 8.08 -28.84 2.78
N VAL A 253 8.73 -29.14 1.66
CA VAL A 253 8.65 -30.42 0.97
C VAL A 253 9.82 -31.28 1.42
N LYS A 254 9.54 -32.37 2.10
CA LYS A 254 10.55 -33.28 2.63
C LYS A 254 10.85 -34.41 1.64
N GLY A 255 12.11 -34.80 1.57
CA GLY A 255 12.60 -35.92 0.78
C GLY A 255 13.73 -36.66 1.49
N ALA A 256 14.53 -37.40 0.75
CA ALA A 256 15.67 -38.15 1.29
C ALA A 256 16.95 -37.77 0.57
N ARG A 257 17.96 -37.37 1.36
CA ARG A 257 19.31 -37.05 0.80
C ARG A 257 19.93 -38.29 0.18
N ALA A 258 20.39 -38.15 -1.08
CA ALA A 258 20.95 -39.28 -1.80
C ALA A 258 21.95 -38.81 -2.86
N HIS A 259 22.79 -39.75 -3.34
CA HIS A 259 23.73 -39.49 -4.43
C HIS A 259 22.97 -39.38 -5.78
N ALA A 260 23.19 -38.31 -6.54
CA ALA A 260 22.43 -38.05 -7.75
C ALA A 260 22.55 -39.13 -8.85
N GLY A 261 23.72 -39.75 -9.01
CA GLY A 261 23.97 -40.76 -10.03
C GLY A 261 23.75 -42.20 -9.56
N ALA A 262 23.74 -42.48 -8.25
CA ALA A 262 23.73 -43.85 -7.72
C ALA A 262 22.32 -44.36 -7.41
N VAL A 263 21.32 -43.48 -7.20
CA VAL A 263 19.97 -43.87 -6.80
C VAL A 263 19.04 -43.92 -8.02
N PRO A 264 18.54 -45.12 -8.41
CA PRO A 264 17.60 -45.29 -9.53
C PRO A 264 16.27 -44.56 -9.25
N ARG A 265 15.59 -44.13 -10.32
CA ARG A 265 14.35 -43.34 -10.25
C ARG A 265 13.29 -43.89 -9.30
N PRO A 266 12.97 -45.17 -9.21
CA PRO A 266 11.93 -45.68 -8.30
C PRO A 266 12.25 -45.48 -6.80
N PHE A 267 13.53 -45.31 -6.45
CA PHE A 267 14.00 -45.17 -5.07
C PHE A 267 14.32 -43.72 -4.67
N ARG A 268 14.04 -42.75 -5.57
CA ARG A 268 14.29 -41.35 -5.34
C ARG A 268 13.14 -40.71 -4.57
N HIS A 269 13.44 -40.12 -3.42
CA HIS A 269 12.57 -39.21 -2.68
C HIS A 269 13.09 -37.77 -2.88
N ASP A 270 12.90 -37.24 -4.09
CA ASP A 270 13.45 -35.98 -4.55
C ASP A 270 12.47 -34.83 -4.29
N PRO A 271 12.74 -33.97 -3.27
CA PRO A 271 11.82 -32.90 -2.92
C PRO A 271 11.81 -31.76 -3.93
N VAL A 272 12.89 -31.56 -4.70
CA VAL A 272 12.92 -30.55 -5.76
C VAL A 272 11.94 -30.93 -6.86
N LYS A 273 11.96 -32.20 -7.30
CA LYS A 273 11.02 -32.70 -8.28
C LYS A 273 9.57 -32.58 -7.78
N ALA A 274 9.32 -32.98 -6.52
CA ALA A 274 7.97 -32.92 -5.96
C ALA A 274 7.46 -31.48 -5.88
N ALA A 275 8.29 -30.54 -5.41
CA ALA A 275 7.97 -29.12 -5.35
C ALA A 275 7.69 -28.53 -6.73
N SER A 276 8.53 -28.85 -7.73
CA SER A 276 8.33 -28.37 -9.11
C SER A 276 7.01 -28.89 -9.73
N GLN A 277 6.67 -30.17 -9.48
CA GLN A 277 5.40 -30.73 -9.94
C GLN A 277 4.19 -30.09 -9.26
N TRP A 278 4.31 -29.78 -7.97
CA TRP A 278 3.26 -29.07 -7.24
C TRP A 278 3.05 -27.66 -7.78
N VAL A 279 4.14 -26.89 -8.00
CA VAL A 279 4.05 -25.56 -8.60
C VAL A 279 3.43 -25.60 -9.99
N SER A 280 3.79 -26.59 -10.83
CA SER A 280 3.18 -26.77 -12.15
C SER A 280 1.67 -27.02 -12.06
N ARG A 281 1.20 -27.78 -11.07
CA ARG A 281 -0.23 -28.00 -10.87
C ARG A 281 -0.96 -26.76 -10.36
N LEU A 282 -0.31 -25.92 -9.55
CA LEU A 282 -0.87 -24.63 -9.16
C LEU A 282 -1.05 -23.71 -10.37
N GLU A 283 -0.10 -23.72 -11.31
CA GLU A 283 -0.21 -22.99 -12.57
C GLU A 283 -1.40 -23.45 -13.40
N ASP A 284 -1.56 -24.77 -13.58
CA ASP A 284 -2.71 -25.34 -14.29
C ASP A 284 -4.04 -24.95 -13.63
N LEU A 285 -4.09 -24.95 -12.29
CA LEU A 285 -5.27 -24.58 -11.52
C LEU A 285 -5.57 -23.08 -11.65
N TRP A 286 -4.54 -22.23 -11.59
CA TRP A 286 -4.68 -20.79 -11.78
C TRP A 286 -5.24 -20.46 -13.15
N GLN A 287 -4.67 -21.07 -14.20
CA GLN A 287 -5.17 -20.89 -15.57
C GLN A 287 -6.66 -21.30 -15.69
N ALA A 288 -7.04 -22.45 -15.14
CA ALA A 288 -8.44 -22.90 -15.14
C ALA A 288 -9.37 -21.96 -14.36
N THR A 289 -8.87 -21.38 -13.27
CA THR A 289 -9.62 -20.38 -12.47
C THR A 289 -9.89 -19.12 -13.30
N LEU A 290 -8.87 -18.59 -13.97
CA LEU A 290 -9.02 -17.43 -14.86
C LEU A 290 -9.98 -17.72 -16.04
N GLU A 291 -9.90 -18.90 -16.64
CA GLU A 291 -10.80 -19.34 -17.72
C GLU A 291 -12.26 -19.49 -17.26
N SER A 292 -12.48 -19.75 -15.97
CA SER A 292 -13.83 -19.73 -15.37
C SER A 292 -14.39 -18.33 -15.13
N GLY A 293 -13.62 -17.29 -15.42
CA GLY A 293 -14.00 -15.88 -15.18
C GLY A 293 -13.81 -15.40 -13.75
N GLN A 294 -13.15 -16.20 -12.92
CA GLN A 294 -12.76 -15.79 -11.55
C GLN A 294 -11.39 -15.10 -11.58
N ASP A 295 -11.19 -14.11 -10.72
CA ASP A 295 -9.94 -13.35 -10.65
C ASP A 295 -9.15 -13.71 -9.39
N MET A 296 -7.93 -14.18 -9.59
CA MET A 296 -6.95 -14.40 -8.53
C MET A 296 -5.53 -14.34 -9.08
N THR A 297 -4.58 -14.16 -8.18
CA THR A 297 -3.15 -14.30 -8.48
C THR A 297 -2.47 -15.18 -7.44
N TYR A 298 -1.43 -15.90 -7.87
CA TYR A 298 -0.51 -16.53 -6.94
C TYR A 298 0.94 -16.30 -7.36
N THR A 299 1.85 -16.31 -6.40
CA THR A 299 3.27 -16.17 -6.65
C THR A 299 4.07 -17.09 -5.73
N VAL A 300 5.00 -17.85 -6.31
CA VAL A 300 6.04 -18.55 -5.55
C VAL A 300 7.25 -17.60 -5.44
N GLY A 301 7.30 -16.84 -4.35
CA GLY A 301 8.31 -15.79 -4.18
C GLY A 301 9.72 -16.33 -3.87
N MET A 302 9.79 -17.47 -3.19
CA MET A 302 11.06 -18.13 -2.82
C MET A 302 10.95 -19.64 -3.03
N MET A 303 12.03 -20.25 -3.51
CA MET A 303 12.20 -21.71 -3.58
C MET A 303 13.66 -22.03 -3.28
N ASN A 304 13.93 -22.67 -2.15
CA ASN A 304 15.28 -22.87 -1.65
C ASN A 304 15.54 -24.32 -1.26
N THR A 305 16.73 -24.80 -1.58
CA THR A 305 17.32 -26.01 -0.99
C THR A 305 18.20 -25.64 0.21
N PRO A 306 18.51 -26.59 1.12
CA PRO A 306 19.39 -26.28 2.24
C PRO A 306 20.77 -25.75 1.78
N PRO A 307 21.40 -24.84 2.56
CA PRO A 307 22.70 -24.22 2.17
C PRO A 307 23.83 -25.21 1.89
N LYS A 308 23.74 -26.43 2.42
CA LYS A 308 24.72 -27.50 2.20
C LYS A 308 24.35 -28.44 1.04
N SER A 309 23.42 -28.02 0.18
CA SER A 309 23.11 -28.75 -1.06
C SER A 309 24.24 -28.62 -2.07
N ALA A 310 24.39 -29.63 -2.91
CA ALA A 310 25.40 -29.64 -3.98
C ALA A 310 24.80 -30.22 -5.26
N PHE A 311 25.39 -29.91 -6.41
CA PHE A 311 24.86 -30.29 -7.74
C PHE A 311 24.74 -31.80 -7.96
N ASN A 312 25.47 -32.62 -7.22
CA ASN A 312 25.52 -34.07 -7.32
C ASN A 312 24.76 -34.80 -6.18
N ILE A 313 23.90 -34.10 -5.44
CA ILE A 313 23.15 -34.62 -4.31
C ILE A 313 21.68 -34.31 -4.48
N ILE A 314 20.81 -35.29 -4.26
CA ILE A 314 19.39 -35.07 -4.00
C ILE A 314 19.28 -34.45 -2.61
N PRO A 315 18.70 -33.25 -2.43
CA PRO A 315 18.55 -32.65 -1.10
C PRO A 315 17.54 -33.42 -0.26
N ASN A 316 17.54 -33.18 1.06
CA ASN A 316 16.57 -33.77 1.97
C ASN A 316 15.28 -32.95 2.09
N GLU A 317 15.28 -31.70 1.67
CA GLU A 317 14.11 -30.83 1.69
C GLU A 317 14.23 -29.69 0.68
N VAL A 318 13.06 -29.12 0.34
CA VAL A 318 12.91 -27.82 -0.34
C VAL A 318 11.95 -26.98 0.48
N THR A 319 12.25 -25.69 0.65
CA THR A 319 11.33 -24.73 1.23
C THR A 319 10.85 -23.74 0.17
N LEU A 320 9.55 -23.40 0.22
CA LEU A 320 8.95 -22.40 -0.66
C LEU A 320 8.15 -21.39 0.17
N SER A 321 7.94 -20.21 -0.40
CA SER A 321 6.90 -19.29 0.05
C SER A 321 5.87 -19.07 -1.06
N VAL A 322 4.60 -18.91 -0.68
CA VAL A 322 3.51 -18.66 -1.63
C VAL A 322 2.66 -17.49 -1.11
N ASP A 323 2.37 -16.57 -2.03
CA ASP A 323 1.42 -15.47 -1.85
C ASP A 323 0.23 -15.73 -2.78
N ILE A 324 -0.99 -15.72 -2.23
CA ILE A 324 -2.24 -15.94 -2.97
C ILE A 324 -3.14 -14.75 -2.72
N ARG A 325 -3.69 -14.18 -3.79
CA ARG A 325 -4.54 -12.99 -3.70
C ARG A 325 -5.80 -13.17 -4.52
N ALA A 326 -6.95 -12.85 -3.93
CA ALA A 326 -8.24 -12.79 -4.61
C ALA A 326 -9.20 -11.83 -3.89
N ILE A 327 -10.18 -11.28 -4.62
CA ILE A 327 -11.29 -10.53 -4.03
C ILE A 327 -12.22 -11.48 -3.28
N ASP A 328 -12.50 -12.65 -3.86
CA ASP A 328 -13.29 -13.70 -3.21
C ASP A 328 -12.43 -14.47 -2.18
N GLU A 329 -12.76 -14.31 -0.90
CA GLU A 329 -12.04 -14.97 0.18
C GLU A 329 -12.17 -16.48 0.14
N SER A 330 -13.33 -17.03 -0.28
CA SER A 330 -13.54 -18.47 -0.36
C SER A 330 -12.71 -19.10 -1.48
N LEU A 331 -12.58 -18.42 -2.62
CA LEU A 331 -11.67 -18.81 -3.69
C LEU A 331 -10.22 -18.79 -3.22
N ARG A 332 -9.77 -17.69 -2.60
CA ARG A 332 -8.42 -17.55 -2.06
C ARG A 332 -8.08 -18.69 -1.08
N ASP A 333 -8.98 -18.98 -0.14
CA ASP A 333 -8.76 -19.97 0.89
C ASP A 333 -8.84 -21.41 0.36
N SER A 334 -9.57 -21.65 -0.75
CA SER A 334 -9.61 -22.94 -1.41
C SER A 334 -8.31 -23.28 -2.14
N PHE A 335 -7.52 -22.28 -2.49
CA PHE A 335 -6.23 -22.42 -3.19
C PHE A 335 -5.06 -22.63 -2.20
N GLY A 336 -5.21 -22.25 -0.93
CA GLY A 336 -4.20 -22.38 0.13
C GLY A 336 -4.37 -23.62 0.95
#